data_8cb01d3b47276be94d1bfef1266e8dc8
#
_entry.id   8cb01d3b47276be94d1bfef1266e8dc8
#
_cell.length_a   1.000
_cell.length_b   1.000
_cell.length_c   1.000
_cell.angle_alpha   90.00
_cell.angle_beta   90.00
_cell.angle_gamma   90.00
#
_symmetry.space_group_name_H-M   'P 1'
#
loop_
_entity.id
_entity.type
_entity.pdbx_description
1 polymer ?
#
loop_
_entity_poly.entity_id
_entity_poly.type
_entity_poly.pdbx_seq_one_letter_code
_entity_poly.pdbx_strand_id
1 'polypeptide(L)'
;MKNQLDDNLQLKGKRVLLRIDLNVPIKNGSITETSRIEKILPTIKLLIKKEAKIIILSHIGRPKGKIVNEMSLEPISKKLSEYLNKKVIFNKKEINQDTISEINKMPNCSIMMLENIRFYKEEELNDDKFSKKISTLGDIYVNDAFSCSHRSHASIEGVTKYLPSY
;
A
#
# COMPACT_ATOMS: atom_id res chain seq x y z
N MET A 1 -10.93 7.56 19.24
CA MET A 1 -11.82 6.70 18.42
C MET A 1 -11.09 6.40 17.12
N LYS A 2 -10.97 5.14 16.73
CA LYS A 2 -10.45 4.80 15.38
C LYS A 2 -11.53 5.20 14.40
N ASN A 3 -11.22 6.10 13.48
CA ASN A 3 -12.10 6.39 12.36
C ASN A 3 -12.22 5.13 11.52
N GLN A 4 -13.43 4.68 11.24
CA GLN A 4 -13.67 3.56 10.34
C GLN A 4 -14.08 4.11 8.97
N LEU A 5 -13.74 3.38 7.93
CA LEU A 5 -14.28 3.62 6.59
C LEU A 5 -15.80 3.40 6.66
N ASP A 6 -16.56 4.47 6.63
CA ASP A 6 -18.02 4.39 6.60
C ASP A 6 -18.55 4.64 5.17
N ASP A 7 -19.83 4.34 4.98
CA ASP A 7 -20.49 4.50 3.68
C ASP A 7 -20.61 5.98 3.26
N ASN A 8 -20.58 6.91 4.20
CA ASN A 8 -20.72 8.35 3.95
C ASN A 8 -19.43 9.00 3.47
N LEU A 9 -18.29 8.35 3.65
CA LEU A 9 -16.99 8.90 3.26
C LEU A 9 -16.88 9.00 1.73
N GLN A 10 -16.79 10.24 1.23
CA GLN A 10 -16.69 10.52 -0.20
C GLN A 10 -15.23 10.38 -0.67
N LEU A 11 -14.97 9.36 -1.50
CA LEU A 11 -13.62 9.02 -1.97
C LEU A 11 -13.45 9.15 -3.48
N LYS A 12 -14.49 9.54 -4.22
CA LYS A 12 -14.42 9.69 -5.67
C LYS A 12 -13.26 10.59 -6.09
N GLY A 13 -12.34 10.04 -6.86
CA GLY A 13 -11.15 10.73 -7.35
C GLY A 13 -10.07 11.00 -6.29
N LYS A 14 -10.31 10.66 -5.02
CA LYS A 14 -9.31 10.79 -3.96
C LYS A 14 -8.23 9.73 -4.08
N ARG A 15 -7.00 10.12 -3.78
CA ARG A 15 -5.85 9.21 -3.69
C ARG A 15 -5.86 8.58 -2.30
N VAL A 16 -6.21 7.31 -2.23
CA VAL A 16 -6.22 6.55 -0.97
C VAL A 16 -4.93 5.77 -0.83
N LEU A 17 -4.12 6.15 0.12
CA LEU A 17 -2.90 5.45 0.49
C LEU A 17 -3.30 4.29 1.42
N LEU A 18 -3.27 3.08 0.89
CA LEU A 18 -3.74 1.88 1.58
C LEU A 18 -2.57 1.03 2.08
N ARG A 19 -2.42 0.91 3.39
CA ARG A 19 -1.44 0.02 4.01
C ARG A 19 -2.08 -1.32 4.32
N ILE A 20 -1.58 -2.38 3.70
CA ILE A 20 -2.06 -3.76 3.88
C ILE A 20 -0.92 -4.70 4.22
N ASP A 21 -1.25 -5.85 4.81
CA ASP A 21 -0.30 -6.91 5.09
C ASP A 21 -0.35 -7.99 4.01
N LEU A 22 0.65 -7.97 3.15
CA LEU A 22 0.86 -8.96 2.09
C LEU A 22 2.12 -9.79 2.33
N ASN A 23 2.54 -9.94 3.57
CA ASN A 23 3.70 -10.76 3.93
C ASN A 23 3.36 -12.25 3.79
N VAL A 24 3.25 -12.70 2.55
CA VAL A 24 2.95 -14.08 2.16
C VAL A 24 4.22 -14.84 1.82
N PRO A 25 4.27 -16.18 2.00
CA PRO A 25 5.43 -16.97 1.62
C PRO A 25 5.55 -17.06 0.08
N ILE A 26 6.74 -16.75 -0.42
CA ILE A 26 7.11 -16.90 -1.84
C ILE A 26 8.24 -17.91 -1.91
N LYS A 27 8.08 -18.94 -2.75
CA LYS A 27 9.11 -19.93 -3.08
C LYS A 27 9.31 -19.97 -4.59
N ASN A 28 10.55 -19.81 -5.05
CA ASN A 28 10.90 -19.83 -6.48
C ASN A 28 10.02 -18.88 -7.33
N GLY A 29 9.76 -17.69 -6.81
CA GLY A 29 8.93 -16.68 -7.47
C GLY A 29 7.41 -16.95 -7.44
N SER A 30 6.97 -18.04 -6.81
CA SER A 30 5.56 -18.40 -6.69
C SER A 30 5.03 -18.23 -5.26
N ILE A 31 3.83 -17.66 -5.14
CA ILE A 31 3.13 -17.53 -3.87
C ILE A 31 2.57 -18.89 -3.48
N THR A 32 2.90 -19.36 -2.27
CA THR A 32 2.50 -20.69 -1.80
C THR A 32 1.27 -20.67 -0.88
N GLU A 33 0.87 -19.47 -0.43
CA GLU A 33 -0.29 -19.29 0.46
C GLU A 33 -0.93 -17.92 0.20
N THR A 34 -2.24 -17.87 0.00
CA THR A 34 -2.96 -16.68 -0.50
C THR A 34 -3.96 -16.08 0.50
N SER A 35 -4.11 -16.65 1.69
CA SER A 35 -5.15 -16.20 2.65
C SER A 35 -5.04 -14.72 3.02
N ARG A 36 -3.83 -14.17 3.09
CA ARG A 36 -3.62 -12.73 3.37
C ARG A 36 -4.09 -11.86 2.20
N ILE A 37 -3.91 -12.33 0.96
CA ILE A 37 -4.41 -11.63 -0.22
C ILE A 37 -5.95 -11.63 -0.21
N GLU A 38 -6.56 -12.77 0.09
CA GLU A 38 -8.01 -12.90 0.13
C GLU A 38 -8.65 -12.01 1.20
N LYS A 39 -8.00 -11.89 2.39
CA LYS A 39 -8.50 -11.07 3.50
C LYS A 39 -8.58 -9.58 3.19
N ILE A 40 -7.75 -9.05 2.30
CA ILE A 40 -7.73 -7.61 1.98
C ILE A 40 -8.61 -7.26 0.79
N LEU A 41 -9.15 -8.23 0.07
CA LEU A 41 -10.02 -8.00 -1.09
C LEU A 41 -11.27 -7.17 -0.75
N PRO A 42 -11.98 -7.39 0.38
CA PRO A 42 -13.16 -6.59 0.73
C PRO A 42 -12.85 -5.10 0.83
N THR A 43 -11.75 -4.73 1.46
CA THR A 43 -11.30 -3.34 1.59
C THR A 43 -11.01 -2.72 0.22
N ILE A 44 -10.26 -3.43 -0.63
CA ILE A 44 -9.94 -2.93 -1.98
C ILE A 44 -11.21 -2.77 -2.81
N LYS A 45 -12.11 -3.75 -2.78
CA LYS A 45 -13.39 -3.67 -3.51
C LYS A 45 -14.27 -2.52 -3.03
N LEU A 46 -14.30 -2.25 -1.73
CA LEU A 46 -15.00 -1.10 -1.17
C LEU A 46 -14.43 0.22 -1.71
N LEU A 47 -13.10 0.36 -1.74
CA LEU A 47 -12.45 1.56 -2.26
C LEU A 47 -12.67 1.74 -3.77
N ILE A 48 -12.70 0.64 -4.54
CA ILE A 48 -13.07 0.66 -5.96
C ILE A 48 -14.52 1.13 -6.13
N LYS A 49 -15.45 0.59 -5.34
CA LYS A 49 -16.88 0.99 -5.37
C LYS A 49 -17.04 2.48 -5.05
N LYS A 50 -16.18 3.04 -4.20
CA LYS A 50 -16.14 4.47 -3.87
C LYS A 50 -15.39 5.33 -4.92
N GLU A 51 -15.01 4.75 -6.05
CA GLU A 51 -14.29 5.42 -7.15
C GLU A 51 -12.96 6.08 -6.74
N ALA A 52 -12.29 5.53 -5.72
CA ALA A 52 -10.98 6.01 -5.29
C ALA A 52 -9.86 5.62 -6.27
N LYS A 53 -8.76 6.37 -6.23
CA LYS A 53 -7.45 5.95 -6.76
C LYS A 53 -6.70 5.27 -5.62
N ILE A 54 -6.30 4.02 -5.77
CA ILE A 54 -5.76 3.21 -4.67
C ILE A 54 -4.25 3.07 -4.85
N ILE A 55 -3.48 3.49 -3.85
CA ILE A 55 -2.03 3.35 -3.80
C ILE A 55 -1.70 2.39 -2.66
N ILE A 56 -1.23 1.19 -2.99
CA ILE A 56 -0.97 0.15 -2.02
C ILE A 56 0.47 0.24 -1.52
N LEU A 57 0.61 0.29 -0.19
CA LEU A 57 1.85 0.09 0.54
C LEU A 57 1.83 -1.25 1.25
N SER A 58 2.85 -2.06 1.06
CA SER A 58 3.00 -3.32 1.80
C SER A 58 4.48 -3.68 1.96
N HIS A 59 4.71 -4.79 2.66
CA HIS A 59 6.05 -5.33 2.84
C HIS A 59 6.03 -6.85 2.76
N ILE A 60 7.20 -7.40 2.47
CA ILE A 60 7.49 -8.83 2.58
C ILE A 60 8.87 -9.01 3.20
N GLY A 61 8.99 -9.96 4.12
CA GLY A 61 10.26 -10.30 4.74
C GLY A 61 10.90 -9.19 5.58
N ARG A 62 12.21 -9.30 5.75
CA ARG A 62 13.04 -8.36 6.52
C ARG A 62 14.29 -7.96 5.73
N PRO A 63 14.17 -7.13 4.69
CA PRO A 63 15.29 -6.75 3.82
C PRO A 63 16.27 -5.77 4.48
N LYS A 64 15.94 -5.22 5.65
CA LYS A 64 16.80 -4.31 6.43
C LYS A 64 17.25 -3.07 5.65
N GLY A 65 16.34 -2.43 4.94
CA GLY A 65 16.61 -1.22 4.17
C GLY A 65 17.47 -1.44 2.92
N LYS A 66 17.46 -2.65 2.37
CA LYS A 66 18.18 -2.99 1.14
C LYS A 66 17.20 -3.55 0.09
N ILE A 67 17.54 -3.35 -1.17
CA ILE A 67 16.80 -3.99 -2.28
C ILE A 67 17.21 -5.46 -2.33
N VAL A 68 16.23 -6.34 -2.15
CA VAL A 68 16.38 -7.80 -2.23
C VAL A 68 15.36 -8.31 -3.22
N ASN A 69 15.80 -8.78 -4.38
CA ASN A 69 14.90 -9.15 -5.49
C ASN A 69 13.88 -10.22 -5.10
N GLU A 70 14.27 -11.18 -4.26
CA GLU A 70 13.41 -12.25 -3.76
C GLU A 70 12.29 -11.75 -2.83
N MET A 71 12.42 -10.51 -2.34
CA MET A 71 11.46 -9.82 -1.49
C MET A 71 10.69 -8.72 -2.26
N SER A 72 10.69 -8.77 -3.59
CA SER A 72 9.86 -7.88 -4.41
C SER A 72 8.38 -8.22 -4.27
N LEU A 73 7.53 -7.18 -4.28
CA LEU A 73 6.08 -7.33 -4.28
C LEU A 73 5.50 -7.59 -5.69
N GLU A 74 6.33 -7.64 -6.72
CA GLU A 74 5.84 -7.83 -8.09
C GLU A 74 5.00 -9.11 -8.28
N PRO A 75 5.41 -10.29 -7.77
CA PRO A 75 4.59 -11.49 -7.88
C PRO A 75 3.22 -11.34 -7.22
N ILE A 76 3.18 -10.60 -6.09
CA ILE A 76 1.94 -10.35 -5.35
C ILE A 76 1.03 -9.40 -6.12
N SER A 77 1.57 -8.38 -6.79
CA SER A 77 0.78 -7.47 -7.60
C SER A 77 0.09 -8.19 -8.77
N LYS A 78 0.80 -9.14 -9.39
CA LYS A 78 0.24 -10.01 -10.45
C LYS A 78 -0.89 -10.88 -9.91
N LYS A 79 -0.68 -11.50 -8.75
CA LYS A 79 -1.69 -12.35 -8.10
C LYS A 79 -2.92 -11.55 -7.68
N LEU A 80 -2.73 -10.35 -7.14
CA LEU A 80 -3.82 -9.46 -6.78
C LEU A 80 -4.63 -9.02 -8.01
N SER A 81 -3.97 -8.79 -9.15
CA SER A 81 -4.65 -8.49 -10.42
C SER A 81 -5.58 -9.62 -10.86
N GLU A 82 -5.14 -10.88 -10.68
CA GLU A 82 -5.96 -12.07 -10.98
C GLU A 82 -7.20 -12.12 -10.08
N TYR A 83 -7.03 -11.98 -8.76
CA TYR A 83 -8.14 -12.01 -7.80
C TYR A 83 -9.17 -10.90 -8.00
N LEU A 84 -8.72 -9.72 -8.41
CA LEU A 84 -9.59 -8.57 -8.65
C LEU A 84 -10.18 -8.55 -10.06
N ASN A 85 -9.69 -9.40 -10.96
CA ASN A 85 -9.96 -9.32 -12.40
C ASN A 85 -9.78 -7.88 -12.91
N LYS A 86 -8.72 -7.22 -12.43
CA LYS A 86 -8.44 -5.81 -12.68
C LYS A 86 -6.93 -5.56 -12.61
N LYS A 87 -6.41 -4.79 -13.57
CA LYS A 87 -4.98 -4.48 -13.59
C LYS A 87 -4.55 -3.73 -12.33
N VAL A 88 -3.55 -4.27 -11.64
CA VAL A 88 -2.77 -3.58 -10.61
C VAL A 88 -1.46 -3.13 -11.25
N ILE A 89 -1.23 -1.82 -11.28
CA ILE A 89 0.00 -1.23 -11.80
C ILE A 89 1.09 -1.44 -10.74
N PHE A 90 2.18 -2.12 -11.11
CA PHE A 90 3.31 -2.29 -10.19
C PHE A 90 4.38 -1.24 -10.46
N ASN A 91 4.72 -0.45 -9.45
CA ASN A 91 5.74 0.60 -9.54
C ASN A 91 7.00 0.21 -8.76
N LYS A 92 8.07 -0.10 -9.50
CA LYS A 92 9.40 -0.43 -8.94
C LYS A 92 10.25 0.80 -8.64
N LYS A 93 9.82 1.99 -9.08
CA LYS A 93 10.61 3.21 -8.95
C LYS A 93 10.64 3.68 -7.50
N GLU A 94 11.64 4.47 -7.20
CA GLU A 94 11.68 5.19 -5.93
C GLU A 94 10.48 6.13 -5.78
N ILE A 95 10.05 6.34 -4.54
CA ILE A 95 9.05 7.34 -4.21
C ILE A 95 9.65 8.73 -4.43
N ASN A 96 9.25 9.38 -5.51
CA ASN A 96 9.73 10.70 -5.91
C ASN A 96 8.63 11.48 -6.65
N GLN A 97 8.98 12.63 -7.22
CA GLN A 97 8.03 13.48 -7.94
C GLN A 97 7.42 12.80 -9.18
N ASP A 98 8.17 11.92 -9.85
CA ASP A 98 7.65 11.17 -11.00
C ASP A 98 6.56 10.18 -10.56
N THR A 99 6.76 9.50 -9.44
CA THR A 99 5.75 8.62 -8.84
C THR A 99 4.47 9.39 -8.50
N ILE A 100 4.59 10.58 -7.91
CA ILE A 100 3.45 11.45 -7.61
C ILE A 100 2.72 11.85 -8.90
N SER A 101 3.46 12.23 -9.94
CA SER A 101 2.90 12.59 -11.24
C SER A 101 2.14 11.43 -11.88
N GLU A 102 2.68 10.22 -11.84
CA GLU A 102 2.02 9.01 -12.34
C GLU A 102 0.70 8.74 -11.58
N ILE A 103 0.73 8.83 -10.25
CA ILE A 103 -0.47 8.67 -9.41
C ILE A 103 -1.54 9.70 -9.74
N ASN A 104 -1.16 10.96 -9.93
CA ASN A 104 -2.11 12.01 -10.25
C ASN A 104 -2.82 11.78 -11.59
N LYS A 105 -2.13 11.18 -12.56
CA LYS A 105 -2.68 10.85 -13.89
C LYS A 105 -3.54 9.58 -13.90
N MET A 106 -3.53 8.79 -12.83
CA MET A 106 -4.33 7.57 -12.76
C MET A 106 -5.83 7.91 -12.88
N PRO A 107 -6.60 7.14 -13.66
CA PRO A 107 -8.07 7.27 -13.64
C PRO A 107 -8.64 6.79 -12.28
N ASN A 108 -9.89 7.21 -12.01
CA ASN A 108 -10.62 6.69 -10.85
C ASN A 108 -10.71 5.16 -10.90
N CYS A 109 -10.82 4.52 -9.77
CA CYS A 109 -10.84 3.06 -9.61
C CYS A 109 -9.52 2.36 -10.00
N SER A 110 -8.46 3.07 -10.32
CA SER A 110 -7.15 2.48 -10.62
C SER A 110 -6.43 2.06 -9.34
N ILE A 111 -5.58 1.06 -9.48
CA ILE A 111 -4.78 0.52 -8.38
C ILE A 111 -3.31 0.54 -8.79
N MET A 112 -2.47 1.13 -7.97
CA MET A 112 -1.02 1.04 -8.06
C MET A 112 -0.47 0.40 -6.79
N MET A 113 0.41 -0.58 -6.94
CA MET A 113 1.18 -1.15 -5.84
C MET A 113 2.62 -0.66 -5.93
N LEU A 114 3.12 -0.07 -4.85
CA LEU A 114 4.53 0.30 -4.76
C LEU A 114 5.38 -0.91 -4.37
N GLU A 115 6.67 -0.82 -4.64
CA GLU A 115 7.63 -1.84 -4.23
C GLU A 115 7.74 -1.91 -2.70
N ASN A 116 8.27 -3.00 -2.19
CA ASN A 116 8.43 -3.30 -0.77
C ASN A 116 8.92 -2.09 0.02
N ILE A 117 8.04 -1.55 0.88
CA ILE A 117 8.35 -0.34 1.65
C ILE A 117 9.54 -0.53 2.59
N ARG A 118 9.86 -1.75 2.98
CA ARG A 118 11.02 -2.08 3.81
C ARG A 118 12.36 -2.09 3.07
N PHE A 119 12.35 -1.83 1.76
CA PHE A 119 13.60 -1.52 1.04
C PHE A 119 14.16 -0.17 1.45
N TYR A 120 13.33 0.70 2.03
CA TYR A 120 13.77 1.95 2.65
C TYR A 120 14.12 1.72 4.12
N LYS A 121 15.36 2.04 4.51
CA LYS A 121 15.79 1.94 5.91
C LYS A 121 14.99 2.85 6.85
N GLU A 122 14.50 3.96 6.31
CA GLU A 122 13.71 4.97 7.00
C GLU A 122 12.34 4.45 7.45
N GLU A 123 11.84 3.39 6.82
CA GLU A 123 10.54 2.78 7.17
C GLU A 123 10.52 2.26 8.61
N GLU A 124 11.47 1.39 8.95
CA GLU A 124 11.52 0.78 10.29
C GLU A 124 12.03 1.76 11.35
N LEU A 125 12.71 2.84 10.96
CA LEU A 125 13.14 3.92 11.84
C LEU A 125 12.02 4.92 12.17
N ASN A 126 10.86 4.79 11.54
CA ASN A 126 9.76 5.75 11.65
C ASN A 126 10.23 7.19 11.35
N ASP A 127 11.09 7.34 10.34
CA ASP A 127 11.69 8.61 9.98
C ASP A 127 10.60 9.62 9.55
N ASP A 128 10.65 10.80 10.13
CA ASP A 128 9.62 11.81 9.92
C ASP A 128 9.63 12.40 8.52
N LYS A 129 10.82 12.62 7.93
CA LYS A 129 10.95 13.11 6.55
C LYS A 129 10.43 12.08 5.55
N PHE A 130 10.70 10.82 5.79
CA PHE A 130 10.19 9.73 4.97
C PHE A 130 8.68 9.57 5.13
N SER A 131 8.15 9.69 6.34
CA SER A 131 6.72 9.69 6.62
C SER A 131 6.00 10.80 5.86
N LYS A 132 6.56 12.02 5.89
CA LYS A 132 6.07 13.15 5.10
C LYS A 132 6.14 12.89 3.60
N LYS A 133 7.22 12.28 3.12
CA LYS A 133 7.38 11.89 1.71
C LYS A 133 6.31 10.88 1.28
N ILE A 134 6.06 9.83 2.08
CA ILE A 134 4.99 8.87 1.82
C ILE A 134 3.63 9.56 1.77
N SER A 135 3.36 10.50 2.67
CA SER A 135 2.07 11.20 2.73
C SER A 135 1.72 11.99 1.47
N THR A 136 2.71 12.40 0.69
CA THR A 136 2.48 13.11 -0.58
C THR A 136 1.82 12.24 -1.66
N LEU A 137 1.82 10.92 -1.48
CA LEU A 137 1.24 9.96 -2.42
C LEU A 137 -0.27 9.85 -2.30
N GLY A 138 -0.88 10.36 -1.23
CA GLY A 138 -2.30 10.22 -0.97
C GLY A 138 -2.96 11.48 -0.44
N ASP A 139 -4.28 11.46 -0.43
CA ASP A 139 -5.13 12.48 0.21
C ASP A 139 -5.69 11.95 1.53
N ILE A 140 -5.80 10.64 1.65
CA ILE A 140 -6.34 9.90 2.79
C ILE A 140 -5.48 8.65 3.00
N TYR A 141 -5.29 8.28 4.26
CA TYR A 141 -4.60 7.05 4.66
C TYR A 141 -5.57 6.04 5.25
N VAL A 142 -5.48 4.79 4.80
CA VAL A 142 -6.24 3.65 5.33
C VAL A 142 -5.28 2.56 5.77
N ASN A 143 -5.42 2.10 7.01
CA ASN A 143 -4.62 1.01 7.55
C ASN A 143 -5.47 -0.27 7.71
N ASP A 144 -5.26 -1.22 6.83
CA ASP A 144 -5.82 -2.59 6.92
C ASP A 144 -4.72 -3.64 7.16
N ALA A 145 -3.61 -3.21 7.79
CA ALA A 145 -2.48 -4.07 8.14
C ALA A 145 -2.50 -4.42 9.64
N PHE A 146 -3.56 -5.07 10.10
CA PHE A 146 -3.78 -5.34 11.54
C PHE A 146 -2.59 -6.01 12.23
N SER A 147 -1.95 -7.00 11.58
CA SER A 147 -0.79 -7.71 12.14
C SER A 147 0.44 -6.83 12.38
N CYS A 148 0.52 -5.67 11.72
CA CYS A 148 1.62 -4.72 11.82
C CYS A 148 1.24 -3.43 12.54
N SER A 149 -0.02 -3.24 12.92
CA SER A 149 -0.54 -1.97 13.46
C SER A 149 0.09 -1.56 14.81
N HIS A 150 0.73 -2.48 15.50
CA HIS A 150 1.45 -2.22 16.76
C HIS A 150 2.88 -1.69 16.54
N ARG A 151 3.37 -1.61 15.30
CA ARG A 151 4.73 -1.18 14.99
C ARG A 151 4.78 0.32 14.72
N SER A 152 5.76 0.99 15.33
CA SER A 152 6.07 2.39 15.05
C SER A 152 6.94 2.50 13.79
N HIS A 153 6.32 2.34 12.62
CA HIS A 153 6.97 2.46 11.31
C HIS A 153 6.43 3.67 10.56
N ALA A 154 7.21 4.19 9.60
CA ALA A 154 6.83 5.37 8.82
C ALA A 154 5.50 5.20 8.08
N SER A 155 5.29 4.03 7.44
CA SER A 155 4.05 3.73 6.70
C SER A 155 2.87 3.31 7.59
N ILE A 156 3.03 3.20 8.90
CA ILE A 156 1.99 2.78 9.85
C ILE A 156 1.64 3.92 10.81
N GLU A 157 2.63 4.45 11.53
CA GLU A 157 2.44 5.52 12.51
C GLU A 157 2.79 6.89 11.92
N GLY A 158 4.00 7.03 11.37
CA GLY A 158 4.52 8.34 10.95
C GLY A 158 3.61 9.05 9.94
N VAL A 159 3.09 8.33 8.95
CA VAL A 159 2.20 8.86 7.91
C VAL A 159 0.90 9.45 8.47
N THR A 160 0.40 8.93 9.60
CA THR A 160 -0.85 9.40 10.23
C THR A 160 -0.77 10.81 10.78
N LYS A 161 0.44 11.35 10.95
CA LYS A 161 0.64 12.75 11.34
C LYS A 161 0.29 13.73 10.22
N TYR A 162 0.28 13.27 8.98
CA TYR A 162 0.19 14.11 7.78
C TYR A 162 -1.09 13.89 6.97
N LEU A 163 -1.82 12.80 7.19
CA LEU A 163 -3.04 12.45 6.45
C LEU A 163 -4.20 12.12 7.39
N PRO A 164 -5.44 12.48 7.02
CA PRO A 164 -6.62 11.90 7.63
C PRO A 164 -6.54 10.37 7.54
N SER A 165 -6.75 9.68 8.66
CA SER A 165 -6.45 8.26 8.82
C SER A 165 -7.66 7.46 9.31
N TYR A 166 -7.86 6.28 8.73
CA TYR A 166 -8.99 5.38 8.95
C TYR A 166 -8.54 3.94 9.21
#